data_5335c45aa627cd8231e7f5f328f9c66e
#
_entry.id   5335c45aa627cd8231e7f5f328f9c66e
#
_cell.length_a   1.000
_cell.length_b   1.000
_cell.length_c   1.000
_cell.angle_alpha   90.00
_cell.angle_beta   90.00
_cell.angle_gamma   90.00
#
_symmetry.space_group_name_H-M   'P 1'
#
loop_
_entity.id
_entity.type
_entity.pdbx_description
1 polymer ?
#
loop_
_entity_poly.entity_id
_entity_poly.type
_entity_poly.pdbx_seq_one_letter_code
_entity_poly.pdbx_strand_id
1 'polypeptide(L)'
;TAMISNQVAKLGFYSNSVINKLQQEVAERLGKISGYEDYSLFLINSGAEANENALKLASFHNGRTKIVSFNKAFHGRTSLAVEATHNPSIIAPINNNGHVTYLPLNDVEAMKQELSKGDTCAVIIEGIQGVGGIKIPTTEFMQELRKACSETGTILILDEIQSGYGRSGKFFAHQYCDIKPDIITVAKGIGNGFPMAGVLISPMFKPV
;
A
#
# COMPACT_ATOMS: atom_id res chain seq x y z
N THR A 1 20.03 19.30 -5.24
CA THR A 1 19.38 20.61 -5.46
C THR A 1 19.46 21.05 -6.91
N ALA A 2 20.62 21.04 -7.58
CA ALA A 2 20.76 21.48 -8.97
C ALA A 2 19.80 20.75 -9.93
N MET A 3 19.65 19.45 -9.82
CA MET A 3 18.72 18.67 -10.65
C MET A 3 17.27 19.13 -10.50
N ILE A 4 16.81 19.39 -9.27
CA ILE A 4 15.46 19.87 -8.98
C ILE A 4 15.28 21.29 -9.60
N SER A 5 16.23 22.21 -9.34
CA SER A 5 16.18 23.57 -9.87
C SER A 5 16.15 23.58 -11.40
N ASN A 6 16.98 22.76 -12.03
CA ASN A 6 17.03 22.65 -13.49
C ASN A 6 15.74 22.07 -14.08
N GLN A 7 15.11 21.12 -13.37
CA GLN A 7 13.85 20.53 -13.84
C GLN A 7 12.68 21.48 -13.67
N VAL A 8 12.59 22.18 -12.53
CA VAL A 8 11.54 23.18 -12.28
C VAL A 8 11.64 24.35 -13.28
N ALA A 9 12.86 24.75 -13.67
CA ALA A 9 13.08 25.77 -14.70
C ALA A 9 12.60 25.33 -16.10
N LYS A 10 12.53 24.02 -16.37
CA LYS A 10 12.03 23.48 -17.64
C LYS A 10 10.53 23.23 -17.62
N LEU A 11 10.04 22.63 -16.54
CA LEU A 11 8.66 22.20 -16.39
C LEU A 11 8.31 22.11 -14.91
N GLY A 12 7.57 23.11 -14.40
CA GLY A 12 7.14 23.17 -13.01
C GLY A 12 5.77 22.51 -12.76
N PHE A 13 4.92 22.46 -13.77
CA PHE A 13 3.58 21.87 -13.70
C PHE A 13 3.19 21.24 -15.03
N TYR A 14 2.44 20.13 -14.96
CA TYR A 14 1.82 19.48 -16.11
C TYR A 14 0.57 18.71 -15.67
N SER A 15 -0.32 18.40 -16.61
CA SER A 15 -1.48 17.55 -16.39
C SER A 15 -1.15 16.08 -16.65
N ASN A 16 -1.79 15.16 -15.90
CA ASN A 16 -1.74 13.72 -16.20
C ASN A 16 -2.35 13.33 -17.55
N SER A 17 -2.93 14.31 -18.27
CA SER A 17 -3.43 14.11 -19.64
C SER A 17 -2.32 14.00 -20.69
N VAL A 18 -1.07 14.29 -20.32
CA VAL A 18 0.09 14.22 -21.21
C VAL A 18 1.14 13.26 -20.68
N ILE A 19 1.83 12.60 -21.62
CA ILE A 19 2.90 11.66 -21.26
C ILE A 19 4.08 12.45 -20.69
N ASN A 20 4.53 12.09 -19.49
CA ASN A 20 5.75 12.60 -18.89
C ASN A 20 6.84 11.52 -18.91
N LYS A 21 7.90 11.77 -19.67
CA LYS A 21 9.01 10.85 -19.82
C LYS A 21 9.69 10.48 -18.49
N LEU A 22 9.82 11.44 -17.57
CA LEU A 22 10.43 11.17 -16.26
C LEU A 22 9.58 10.20 -15.41
N GLN A 23 8.25 10.27 -15.51
CA GLN A 23 7.39 9.31 -14.81
C GLN A 23 7.54 7.91 -15.38
N GLN A 24 7.63 7.77 -16.71
CA GLN A 24 7.89 6.48 -17.35
C GLN A 24 9.22 5.90 -16.90
N GLU A 25 10.29 6.72 -16.90
CA GLU A 25 11.62 6.29 -16.44
C GLU A 25 11.60 5.85 -14.96
N VAL A 26 10.86 6.56 -14.10
CA VAL A 26 10.72 6.17 -12.68
C VAL A 26 9.99 4.83 -12.56
N ALA A 27 8.89 4.63 -13.30
CA ALA A 27 8.13 3.40 -13.27
C ALA A 27 8.99 2.21 -13.73
N GLU A 28 9.69 2.33 -14.86
CA GLU A 28 10.57 1.30 -15.39
C GLU A 28 11.73 0.96 -14.42
N ARG A 29 12.41 1.98 -13.87
CA ARG A 29 13.50 1.78 -12.92
C ARG A 29 13.02 1.13 -11.64
N LEU A 30 11.90 1.62 -11.09
CA LEU A 30 11.32 1.08 -9.88
C LEU A 30 10.91 -0.39 -10.09
N GLY A 31 10.23 -0.70 -11.20
CA GLY A 31 9.88 -2.06 -11.56
C GLY A 31 11.09 -2.99 -11.57
N LYS A 32 12.15 -2.61 -12.31
CA LYS A 32 13.39 -3.40 -12.42
C LYS A 32 14.07 -3.67 -11.09
N ILE A 33 14.27 -2.64 -10.26
CA ILE A 33 15.00 -2.80 -9.00
C ILE A 33 14.17 -3.48 -7.90
N SER A 34 12.85 -3.41 -7.99
CA SER A 34 11.94 -4.02 -7.02
C SER A 34 11.49 -5.43 -7.42
N GLY A 35 11.66 -5.83 -8.70
CA GLY A 35 11.15 -7.09 -9.23
C GLY A 35 9.67 -7.06 -9.62
N TYR A 36 9.09 -5.87 -9.80
CA TYR A 36 7.69 -5.64 -10.18
C TYR A 36 7.60 -4.90 -11.52
N GLU A 37 8.30 -5.41 -12.55
CA GLU A 37 8.39 -4.78 -13.87
C GLU A 37 7.05 -4.72 -14.60
N ASP A 38 6.14 -5.64 -14.29
CA ASP A 38 4.80 -5.73 -14.86
C ASP A 38 3.75 -4.85 -14.14
N TYR A 39 4.13 -4.16 -13.03
CA TYR A 39 3.21 -3.29 -12.30
C TYR A 39 3.23 -1.88 -12.87
N SER A 40 2.04 -1.29 -12.98
CA SER A 40 1.89 0.14 -13.28
C SER A 40 2.20 0.97 -12.04
N LEU A 41 2.77 2.17 -12.22
CA LEU A 41 3.05 3.12 -11.16
C LEU A 41 2.15 4.35 -11.27
N PHE A 42 1.35 4.61 -10.24
CA PHE A 42 0.59 5.85 -10.07
C PHE A 42 1.26 6.72 -9.03
N LEU A 43 1.75 7.90 -9.45
CA LEU A 43 2.48 8.84 -8.58
C LEU A 43 1.54 9.82 -7.89
N ILE A 44 1.81 10.09 -6.63
CA ILE A 44 1.07 10.99 -5.73
C ILE A 44 2.04 11.63 -4.72
N ASN A 45 1.53 12.34 -3.69
CA ASN A 45 2.38 13.19 -2.87
C ASN A 45 2.69 12.63 -1.47
N SER A 46 1.84 11.79 -0.91
CA SER A 46 2.00 11.29 0.46
C SER A 46 1.62 9.82 0.61
N GLY A 47 2.14 9.18 1.67
CA GLY A 47 1.80 7.79 1.97
C GLY A 47 0.31 7.59 2.31
N ALA A 48 -0.31 8.55 2.97
CA ALA A 48 -1.75 8.51 3.25
C ALA A 48 -2.57 8.51 1.95
N GLU A 49 -2.22 9.39 0.99
CA GLU A 49 -2.84 9.40 -0.34
C GLU A 49 -2.60 8.09 -1.10
N ALA A 50 -1.42 7.48 -0.95
CA ALA A 50 -1.14 6.17 -1.55
C ALA A 50 -2.10 5.11 -1.03
N ASN A 51 -2.28 5.02 0.28
CA ASN A 51 -3.19 4.07 0.90
C ASN A 51 -4.66 4.35 0.56
N GLU A 52 -5.09 5.62 0.54
CA GLU A 52 -6.44 6.01 0.08
C GLU A 52 -6.72 5.53 -1.35
N ASN A 53 -5.79 5.76 -2.27
CA ASN A 53 -5.95 5.35 -3.67
C ASN A 53 -5.90 3.84 -3.84
N ALA A 54 -5.05 3.13 -3.08
CA ALA A 54 -5.00 1.67 -3.09
C ALA A 54 -6.32 1.06 -2.61
N LEU A 55 -6.87 1.53 -1.50
CA LEU A 55 -8.16 1.08 -0.96
C LEU A 55 -9.33 1.40 -1.90
N LYS A 56 -9.34 2.60 -2.47
CA LYS A 56 -10.34 3.01 -3.46
C LYS A 56 -10.28 2.13 -4.72
N LEU A 57 -9.08 1.85 -5.23
CA LEU A 57 -8.90 0.99 -6.40
C LEU A 57 -9.38 -0.45 -6.13
N ALA A 58 -9.08 -0.99 -4.95
CA ALA A 58 -9.56 -2.30 -4.53
C ALA A 58 -11.09 -2.37 -4.53
N SER A 59 -11.74 -1.32 -3.99
CA SER A 59 -13.21 -1.22 -3.95
C SER A 59 -13.84 -1.11 -5.35
N PHE A 60 -13.23 -0.36 -6.25
CA PHE A 60 -13.67 -0.35 -7.66
C PHE A 60 -13.55 -1.71 -8.33
N HIS A 61 -12.49 -2.46 -7.99
CA HIS A 61 -12.22 -3.75 -8.63
C HIS A 61 -13.26 -4.82 -8.25
N ASN A 62 -13.62 -4.93 -6.97
CA ASN A 62 -14.50 -6.02 -6.50
C ASN A 62 -15.86 -5.56 -5.96
N GLY A 63 -16.14 -4.25 -5.93
CA GLY A 63 -17.43 -3.68 -5.49
C GLY A 63 -17.70 -3.77 -3.99
N ARG A 64 -16.72 -4.18 -3.18
CA ARG A 64 -16.85 -4.34 -1.72
C ARG A 64 -16.35 -3.10 -0.99
N THR A 65 -16.71 -2.98 0.30
CA THR A 65 -16.37 -1.80 1.12
C THR A 65 -15.63 -2.13 2.41
N LYS A 66 -15.66 -3.39 2.86
CA LYS A 66 -15.05 -3.81 4.11
C LYS A 66 -13.54 -3.96 3.97
N ILE A 67 -12.80 -3.45 4.92
CA ILE A 67 -11.34 -3.46 4.96
C ILE A 67 -10.90 -4.25 6.19
N VAL A 68 -9.88 -5.07 6.04
CA VAL A 68 -9.17 -5.69 7.15
C VAL A 68 -7.83 -5.00 7.33
N SER A 69 -7.56 -4.57 8.55
CA SER A 69 -6.27 -4.05 9.02
C SER A 69 -5.84 -4.81 10.28
N PHE A 70 -4.70 -4.46 10.86
CA PHE A 70 -4.16 -5.19 12.00
C PHE A 70 -3.96 -4.30 13.23
N ASN A 71 -4.04 -4.92 14.40
CA ASN A 71 -3.75 -4.24 15.67
C ASN A 71 -2.38 -3.55 15.60
N LYS A 72 -2.32 -2.29 16.04
CA LYS A 72 -1.14 -1.41 16.01
C LYS A 72 -0.66 -1.02 14.61
N ALA A 73 -1.42 -1.27 13.55
CA ALA A 73 -1.10 -0.78 12.21
C ALA A 73 -1.15 0.75 12.14
N PHE A 74 -0.35 1.31 11.23
CA PHE A 74 -0.37 2.73 10.90
C PHE A 74 -0.31 2.93 9.38
N HIS A 75 -1.39 3.47 8.81
CA HIS A 75 -1.52 3.65 7.37
C HIS A 75 -1.70 5.11 6.92
N GLY A 76 -1.79 6.04 7.86
CA GLY A 76 -1.91 7.47 7.56
C GLY A 76 -2.88 8.20 8.47
N ARG A 77 -3.19 9.46 8.11
CA ARG A 77 -4.04 10.36 8.90
C ARG A 77 -5.18 10.99 8.08
N THR A 78 -5.35 10.61 6.83
CA THR A 78 -6.48 11.01 6.00
C THR A 78 -7.63 10.03 6.16
N SER A 79 -8.78 10.30 5.61
CA SER A 79 -10.05 9.61 5.75
C SER A 79 -10.01 8.09 6.03
N LEU A 80 -9.90 7.24 4.99
CA LEU A 80 -9.80 5.78 5.16
C LEU A 80 -8.45 5.32 5.72
N ALA A 81 -7.36 6.03 5.41
CA ALA A 81 -6.04 5.69 5.92
C ALA A 81 -5.95 5.83 7.44
N VAL A 82 -6.64 6.83 8.04
CA VAL A 82 -6.71 6.95 9.50
C VAL A 82 -7.67 5.91 10.10
N GLU A 83 -8.77 5.61 9.42
CA GLU A 83 -9.66 4.53 9.84
C GLU A 83 -8.98 3.15 9.78
N ALA A 84 -8.05 2.91 8.85
CA ALA A 84 -7.25 1.70 8.81
C ALA A 84 -6.07 1.69 9.82
N THR A 85 -5.78 2.81 10.46
CA THR A 85 -4.76 2.95 11.50
C THR A 85 -5.35 2.57 12.86
N HIS A 86 -4.79 1.54 13.51
CA HIS A 86 -5.27 1.10 14.83
C HIS A 86 -4.78 2.02 15.95
N ASN A 87 -5.36 3.22 16.00
CA ASN A 87 -5.13 4.20 17.06
C ASN A 87 -6.39 5.07 17.27
N PRO A 88 -7.30 4.68 18.18
CA PRO A 88 -8.54 5.41 18.40
C PRO A 88 -8.37 6.90 18.76
N SER A 89 -7.21 7.28 19.32
CA SER A 89 -6.97 8.66 19.74
C SER A 89 -6.81 9.66 18.59
N ILE A 90 -6.58 9.19 17.36
CA ILE A 90 -6.42 10.03 16.17
C ILE A 90 -7.54 9.85 15.14
N ILE A 91 -8.50 8.97 15.40
CA ILE A 91 -9.68 8.77 14.54
C ILE A 91 -10.77 9.74 14.98
N ALA A 92 -10.98 10.79 14.21
CA ALA A 92 -12.07 11.73 14.47
C ALA A 92 -13.43 11.09 14.16
N PRO A 93 -14.55 11.55 14.77
CA PRO A 93 -15.88 10.99 14.50
C PRO A 93 -16.25 10.93 13.01
N ILE A 94 -15.82 11.90 12.22
CA ILE A 94 -16.04 11.95 10.77
C ILE A 94 -15.26 10.86 10.00
N ASN A 95 -14.23 10.27 10.59
CA ASN A 95 -13.41 9.22 10.01
C ASN A 95 -13.75 7.81 10.54
N ASN A 96 -14.71 7.70 11.44
CA ASN A 96 -15.14 6.42 12.02
C ASN A 96 -16.40 5.93 11.32
N ASN A 97 -16.23 5.37 10.12
CA ASN A 97 -17.34 4.99 9.25
C ASN A 97 -17.69 3.49 9.31
N GLY A 98 -16.96 2.71 10.10
CA GLY A 98 -17.21 1.28 10.31
C GLY A 98 -16.80 0.38 9.14
N HIS A 99 -15.92 0.86 8.27
CA HIS A 99 -15.41 0.07 7.14
C HIS A 99 -14.30 -0.91 7.56
N VAL A 100 -13.61 -0.67 8.69
CA VAL A 100 -12.39 -1.39 9.05
C VAL A 100 -12.61 -2.38 10.19
N THR A 101 -12.23 -3.63 9.97
CA THR A 101 -12.08 -4.66 11.00
C THR A 101 -10.60 -4.82 11.34
N TYR A 102 -10.26 -4.78 12.63
CA TYR A 102 -8.88 -4.99 13.08
C TYR A 102 -8.70 -6.40 13.62
N LEU A 103 -7.65 -7.08 13.13
CA LEU A 103 -7.29 -8.42 13.58
C LEU A 103 -5.97 -8.42 14.34
N PRO A 104 -5.73 -9.41 15.23
CA PRO A 104 -4.40 -9.62 15.77
C PRO A 104 -3.40 -9.98 14.66
N LEU A 105 -2.19 -9.38 14.71
CA LEU A 105 -1.12 -9.75 13.79
C LEU A 105 -0.66 -11.19 14.08
N ASN A 106 -0.42 -11.96 13.02
CA ASN A 106 -0.01 -13.37 13.07
C ASN A 106 -1.08 -14.36 13.56
N ASP A 107 -2.34 -13.94 13.68
CA ASP A 107 -3.45 -14.83 13.98
C ASP A 107 -4.08 -15.36 12.67
N VAL A 108 -3.60 -16.51 12.23
CA VAL A 108 -4.03 -17.16 10.97
C VAL A 108 -5.50 -17.54 11.01
N GLU A 109 -5.99 -18.04 12.16
CA GLU A 109 -7.37 -18.50 12.30
C GLU A 109 -8.36 -17.34 12.26
N ALA A 110 -8.10 -16.27 13.00
CA ALA A 110 -8.93 -15.07 12.97
C ALA A 110 -8.97 -14.45 11.54
N MET A 111 -7.83 -14.42 10.86
CA MET A 111 -7.73 -13.91 9.48
C MET A 111 -8.56 -14.77 8.52
N LYS A 112 -8.43 -16.11 8.56
CA LYS A 112 -9.19 -17.03 7.70
C LYS A 112 -10.69 -16.92 7.97
N GLN A 113 -11.09 -16.90 9.23
CA GLN A 113 -12.49 -16.75 9.63
C GLN A 113 -13.09 -15.43 9.09
N GLU A 114 -12.35 -14.33 9.16
CA GLU A 114 -12.83 -13.05 8.66
C GLU A 114 -12.96 -13.06 7.14
N LEU A 115 -11.93 -13.49 6.41
CA LEU A 115 -11.94 -13.49 4.94
C LEU A 115 -12.92 -14.49 4.33
N SER A 116 -13.19 -15.61 5.02
CA SER A 116 -14.18 -16.61 4.55
C SER A 116 -15.60 -16.08 4.43
N LYS A 117 -15.92 -14.94 5.06
CA LYS A 117 -17.21 -14.24 4.89
C LYS A 117 -17.44 -13.74 3.47
N GLY A 118 -16.37 -13.55 2.69
CA GLY A 118 -16.44 -13.17 1.27
C GLY A 118 -16.84 -11.73 0.99
N ASP A 119 -16.95 -10.88 2.02
CA ASP A 119 -17.37 -9.48 1.94
C ASP A 119 -16.21 -8.47 2.07
N THR A 120 -15.00 -8.96 2.34
CA THR A 120 -13.81 -8.12 2.46
C THR A 120 -13.33 -7.59 1.11
N CYS A 121 -13.23 -6.26 1.00
CA CYS A 121 -12.69 -5.55 -0.15
C CYS A 121 -11.18 -5.76 -0.28
N ALA A 122 -10.49 -5.41 0.79
CA ALA A 122 -9.04 -5.44 0.84
C ALA A 122 -8.52 -5.77 2.24
N VAL A 123 -7.35 -6.40 2.28
CA VAL A 123 -6.48 -6.43 3.45
C VAL A 123 -5.34 -5.46 3.21
N ILE A 124 -5.11 -4.55 4.16
CA ILE A 124 -3.94 -3.67 4.15
C ILE A 124 -3.01 -4.04 5.32
N ILE A 125 -1.74 -4.27 5.00
CA ILE A 125 -0.74 -4.72 5.98
C ILE A 125 0.62 -4.07 5.69
N GLU A 126 1.34 -3.69 6.75
CA GLU A 126 2.73 -3.26 6.63
C GLU A 126 3.66 -4.48 6.50
N GLY A 127 4.68 -4.41 5.65
CA GLY A 127 5.72 -5.44 5.59
C GLY A 127 6.44 -5.62 6.95
N ILE A 128 6.60 -4.51 7.68
CA ILE A 128 7.01 -4.45 9.08
C ILE A 128 6.24 -3.29 9.72
N GLN A 129 5.49 -3.52 10.77
CA GLN A 129 4.80 -2.44 11.50
C GLN A 129 5.83 -1.56 12.23
N GLY A 130 6.11 -0.39 11.66
CA GLY A 130 7.10 0.52 12.22
C GLY A 130 6.58 1.25 13.46
N VAL A 131 5.50 2.00 13.32
CA VAL A 131 4.86 2.78 14.40
C VAL A 131 4.32 1.86 15.49
N GLY A 132 3.88 0.67 15.14
CA GLY A 132 3.36 -0.34 16.06
C GLY A 132 4.41 -0.98 16.99
N GLY A 133 5.68 -0.56 16.91
CA GLY A 133 6.77 -1.04 17.76
C GLY A 133 7.58 -2.18 17.14
N ILE A 134 7.87 -2.08 15.86
CA ILE A 134 8.69 -3.02 15.08
C ILE A 134 8.12 -4.45 15.16
N LYS A 135 6.84 -4.61 14.80
CA LYS A 135 6.20 -5.92 14.73
C LYS A 135 6.36 -6.51 13.33
N ILE A 136 6.84 -7.73 13.28
CA ILE A 136 7.14 -8.44 12.03
C ILE A 136 6.08 -9.52 11.82
N PRO A 137 5.34 -9.49 10.70
CA PRO A 137 4.51 -10.63 10.30
C PRO A 137 5.38 -11.87 10.08
N THR A 138 4.92 -13.04 10.52
CA THR A 138 5.64 -14.28 10.23
C THR A 138 5.47 -14.67 8.77
N THR A 139 6.45 -15.38 8.21
CA THR A 139 6.39 -15.86 6.82
C THR A 139 5.15 -16.73 6.60
N GLU A 140 4.85 -17.64 7.53
CA GLU A 140 3.66 -18.48 7.48
C GLU A 140 2.37 -17.65 7.42
N PHE A 141 2.22 -16.66 8.30
CA PHE A 141 1.06 -15.77 8.29
C PHE A 141 0.90 -15.03 6.95
N MET A 142 1.97 -14.48 6.40
CA MET A 142 1.94 -13.75 5.13
C MET A 142 1.57 -14.66 3.95
N GLN A 143 2.06 -15.89 3.94
CA GLN A 143 1.74 -16.88 2.91
C GLN A 143 0.28 -17.34 2.99
N GLU A 144 -0.21 -17.63 4.20
CA GLU A 144 -1.62 -17.97 4.41
C GLU A 144 -2.55 -16.79 4.10
N LEU A 145 -2.15 -15.56 4.45
CA LEU A 145 -2.88 -14.34 4.09
C LEU A 145 -2.99 -14.18 2.57
N ARG A 146 -1.87 -14.33 1.83
CA ARG A 146 -1.89 -14.25 0.36
C ARG A 146 -2.82 -15.29 -0.24
N LYS A 147 -2.75 -16.52 0.27
CA LYS A 147 -3.61 -17.62 -0.18
C LYS A 147 -5.10 -17.31 0.06
N ALA A 148 -5.46 -16.94 1.29
CA ALA A 148 -6.83 -16.60 1.65
C ALA A 148 -7.39 -15.42 0.84
N CYS A 149 -6.58 -14.37 0.60
CA CYS A 149 -6.97 -13.26 -0.26
C CYS A 149 -7.27 -13.73 -1.70
N SER A 150 -6.45 -14.64 -2.24
CA SER A 150 -6.64 -15.18 -3.60
C SER A 150 -7.92 -16.02 -3.69
N GLU A 151 -8.19 -16.86 -2.69
CA GLU A 151 -9.37 -17.73 -2.65
C GLU A 151 -10.69 -16.97 -2.50
N THR A 152 -10.66 -15.82 -1.83
CA THR A 152 -11.86 -15.01 -1.54
C THR A 152 -12.06 -13.82 -2.49
N GLY A 153 -11.11 -13.58 -3.40
CA GLY A 153 -11.13 -12.40 -4.27
C GLY A 153 -10.93 -11.09 -3.48
N THR A 154 -10.25 -11.17 -2.35
CA THR A 154 -9.87 -10.01 -1.52
C THR A 154 -8.54 -9.45 -2.02
N ILE A 155 -8.44 -8.13 -2.16
CA ILE A 155 -7.22 -7.47 -2.62
C ILE A 155 -6.19 -7.39 -1.49
N LEU A 156 -4.96 -7.84 -1.74
CA LEU A 156 -3.86 -7.71 -0.78
C LEU A 156 -3.04 -6.47 -1.08
N ILE A 157 -3.05 -5.51 -0.16
CA ILE A 157 -2.30 -4.25 -0.22
C ILE A 157 -1.12 -4.33 0.76
N LEU A 158 0.10 -4.25 0.26
CA LEU A 158 1.31 -4.12 1.08
C LEU A 158 1.69 -2.66 1.23
N ASP A 159 1.62 -2.17 2.47
CA ASP A 159 2.12 -0.85 2.84
C ASP A 159 3.63 -0.92 3.10
N GLU A 160 4.40 -0.58 2.08
CA GLU A 160 5.87 -0.52 2.12
C GLU A 160 6.40 0.91 2.29
N ILE A 161 5.54 1.83 2.73
CA ILE A 161 5.88 3.25 2.92
C ILE A 161 7.07 3.43 3.86
N GLN A 162 7.14 2.63 4.92
CA GLN A 162 8.22 2.70 5.89
C GLN A 162 9.26 1.59 5.73
N SER A 163 8.84 0.39 5.38
CA SER A 163 9.69 -0.80 5.30
C SER A 163 10.39 -0.98 3.96
N GLY A 164 9.94 -0.31 2.91
CA GLY A 164 10.50 -0.40 1.58
C GLY A 164 11.83 0.33 1.36
N TYR A 165 12.29 0.32 0.13
CA TYR A 165 13.53 0.97 -0.32
C TYR A 165 14.80 0.46 0.40
N GLY A 166 14.89 -0.85 0.61
CA GLY A 166 16.08 -1.51 1.14
C GLY A 166 16.28 -1.37 2.66
N ARG A 167 15.33 -0.77 3.38
CA ARG A 167 15.44 -0.54 4.83
C ARG A 167 15.63 -1.82 5.64
N SER A 168 15.04 -2.93 5.18
CA SER A 168 15.14 -4.24 5.82
C SER A 168 16.19 -5.16 5.20
N GLY A 169 16.88 -4.72 4.12
CA GLY A 169 17.87 -5.51 3.36
C GLY A 169 17.34 -6.00 2.00
N LYS A 170 16.06 -6.36 1.87
CA LYS A 170 15.40 -6.52 0.57
C LYS A 170 14.75 -5.21 0.13
N PHE A 171 14.46 -5.05 -1.17
CA PHE A 171 13.86 -3.81 -1.66
C PHE A 171 12.52 -3.53 -0.99
N PHE A 172 11.65 -4.54 -0.86
CA PHE A 172 10.43 -4.52 -0.05
C PHE A 172 10.52 -5.58 1.05
N ALA A 173 10.00 -5.27 2.24
CA ALA A 173 10.06 -6.19 3.37
C ALA A 173 9.26 -7.49 3.16
N HIS A 174 8.09 -7.42 2.49
CA HIS A 174 7.31 -8.61 2.18
C HIS A 174 8.03 -9.64 1.30
N GLN A 175 9.07 -9.25 0.59
CA GLN A 175 9.86 -10.18 -0.24
C GLN A 175 10.60 -11.26 0.58
N TYR A 176 10.73 -11.07 1.90
CA TYR A 176 11.23 -12.16 2.78
C TYR A 176 10.25 -13.33 2.89
N CYS A 177 8.96 -13.06 2.67
CA CYS A 177 7.90 -14.06 2.78
C CYS A 177 7.55 -14.75 1.45
N ASP A 178 8.23 -14.38 0.37
CA ASP A 178 8.01 -14.92 -0.98
C ASP A 178 6.55 -14.87 -1.44
N ILE A 179 5.91 -13.73 -1.23
CA ILE A 179 4.54 -13.45 -1.67
C ILE A 179 4.51 -12.32 -2.70
N LYS A 180 3.50 -12.34 -3.58
CA LYS A 180 3.22 -11.27 -4.54
C LYS A 180 1.89 -10.60 -4.19
N PRO A 181 1.89 -9.34 -3.70
CA PRO A 181 0.68 -8.60 -3.38
C PRO A 181 0.00 -8.07 -4.66
N ASP A 182 -1.24 -7.64 -4.55
CA ASP A 182 -1.97 -7.05 -5.69
C ASP A 182 -1.65 -5.56 -5.85
N ILE A 183 -1.39 -4.87 -4.74
CA ILE A 183 -1.02 -3.45 -4.71
C ILE A 183 0.10 -3.25 -3.69
N ILE A 184 1.06 -2.36 -4.02
CA ILE A 184 2.12 -1.93 -3.09
C ILE A 184 2.10 -0.42 -2.99
N THR A 185 2.01 0.12 -1.78
CA THR A 185 2.10 1.55 -1.53
C THR A 185 3.49 1.95 -1.06
N VAL A 186 4.00 3.05 -1.61
CA VAL A 186 5.35 3.56 -1.35
C VAL A 186 5.34 5.06 -1.10
N ALA A 187 6.21 5.53 -0.22
CA ALA A 187 6.47 6.94 0.05
C ALA A 187 7.84 7.08 0.72
N LYS A 188 8.07 8.13 1.48
CA LYS A 188 9.31 8.36 2.26
C LYS A 188 10.58 8.15 1.42
N GLY A 189 11.07 6.92 1.33
CA GLY A 189 12.30 6.57 0.62
C GLY A 189 12.29 6.93 -0.87
N ILE A 190 11.14 6.85 -1.54
CA ILE A 190 11.03 7.20 -2.98
C ILE A 190 11.43 8.65 -3.27
N GLY A 191 11.07 9.58 -2.38
CA GLY A 191 11.31 11.01 -2.57
C GLY A 191 12.63 11.51 -1.98
N ASN A 192 13.34 10.68 -1.21
CA ASN A 192 14.55 11.09 -0.48
C ASN A 192 14.41 12.45 0.24
N GLY A 193 13.27 12.66 0.91
CA GLY A 193 12.91 13.89 1.60
C GLY A 193 12.03 14.85 0.81
N PHE A 194 11.85 14.65 -0.50
CA PHE A 194 10.88 15.39 -1.30
C PHE A 194 9.48 14.77 -1.14
N PRO A 195 8.38 15.57 -1.08
CA PRO A 195 7.01 15.04 -1.02
C PRO A 195 6.68 14.24 -2.27
N MET A 196 6.74 12.91 -2.15
CA MET A 196 6.49 12.00 -3.25
C MET A 196 6.04 10.65 -2.68
N ALA A 197 5.06 10.05 -3.32
CA ALA A 197 4.57 8.72 -3.04
C ALA A 197 4.09 8.04 -4.32
N GLY A 198 3.75 6.76 -4.23
CA GLY A 198 3.23 6.03 -5.37
C GLY A 198 2.47 4.77 -4.96
N VAL A 199 1.71 4.27 -5.91
CA VAL A 199 1.01 3.00 -5.83
C VAL A 199 1.48 2.13 -7.00
N LEU A 200 2.10 0.99 -6.71
CA LEU A 200 2.38 -0.03 -7.71
C LEU A 200 1.15 -0.93 -7.82
N ILE A 201 0.66 -1.09 -9.01
CA ILE A 201 -0.63 -1.71 -9.31
C ILE A 201 -0.40 -2.91 -10.22
N SER A 202 -0.82 -4.08 -9.76
CA SER A 202 -0.74 -5.33 -10.53
C SER A 202 -1.52 -5.23 -11.85
N PRO A 203 -1.10 -5.94 -12.91
CA PRO A 203 -1.80 -5.95 -14.20
C PRO A 203 -3.20 -6.59 -14.15
N MET A 204 -3.60 -7.20 -13.03
CA MET A 204 -4.97 -7.71 -12.85
C MET A 204 -6.05 -6.61 -12.85
N PHE A 205 -5.67 -5.37 -12.50
CA PHE A 205 -6.59 -4.24 -12.50
C PHE A 205 -6.79 -3.70 -13.90
N LYS A 206 -8.06 -3.55 -14.31
CA LYS A 206 -8.38 -2.89 -15.57
C LYS A 206 -8.17 -1.38 -15.45
N PRO A 207 -7.75 -0.69 -16.51
CA PRO A 207 -7.77 0.76 -16.56
C PRO A 207 -9.18 1.29 -16.24
N VAL A 208 -9.27 2.28 -15.37
CA VAL A 208 -10.52 2.96 -15.00
C VAL A 208 -10.64 4.25 -15.80
#